data_73f9e6f29df4d042c80b8e5d274ac062
#
_entry.id   73f9e6f29df4d042c80b8e5d274ac062
#
_cell.length_a   1.000
_cell.length_b   1.000
_cell.length_c   1.000
_cell.angle_alpha   90.00
_cell.angle_beta   90.00
_cell.angle_gamma   90.00
#
_symmetry.space_group_name_H-M   'P 1'
#
loop_
_entity.id
_entity.type
_entity.pdbx_description
1 polymer ?
#
loop_
_entity_poly.entity_id
_entity_poly.type
_entity_poly.pdbx_seq_one_letter_code
_entity_poly.pdbx_strand_id
1 'polypeptide(L)'
;MESNRRLESKIRSDKNLLCHKSSITLNEQIAELQIFVNQMQATSSSLDKVQILKRQSTFIKKVLSYTYDPYKQYNVTSKTLLRKRQRSEAHSSAGTGGKAGGSAGTGVVGSHFPRTRSQSFTLFSLLDALNQRTITGYRAIDSLDHFMKDLTIDEEKLVYRIIDKNLEIRVGAKVLNKAIPGLIPEFNVALAQKYEPKLASFGEDSLDTWYASRKLDGVRCLAVVDDRGICKLYSRTGKEFTTLNKIKEAIETTNVVNTVFDGEVCLVDKNGDEDFQSVMRELKRKDHQIENPVFMMFDMIHKTVFDSGGSCPVPTDHSYACGRKESEDHASRRC
;
A
#
# COMPACT_ATOMS: atom_id res chain seq x y z
N MET A 1 -59.24 8.91 -20.39
CA MET A 1 -58.07 8.26 -21.05
C MET A 1 -56.96 9.24 -21.43
N GLU A 2 -57.23 10.51 -21.65
CA GLU A 2 -56.21 11.54 -22.00
C GLU A 2 -55.35 11.97 -20.83
N SER A 3 -55.85 12.01 -19.60
CA SER A 3 -55.10 12.41 -18.40
C SER A 3 -53.94 11.46 -18.09
N ASN A 4 -54.07 10.16 -18.33
CA ASN A 4 -52.98 9.18 -18.08
C ASN A 4 -51.87 9.27 -19.12
N ARG A 5 -52.19 9.60 -20.39
CA ARG A 5 -51.15 9.78 -21.43
C ARG A 5 -50.29 11.03 -21.18
N ARG A 6 -50.84 12.11 -20.60
CA ARG A 6 -50.07 13.30 -20.19
C ARG A 6 -49.17 13.03 -19.00
N LEU A 7 -49.62 12.20 -18.06
CA LEU A 7 -48.77 11.81 -16.90
C LEU A 7 -47.60 10.92 -17.36
N GLU A 8 -47.83 9.96 -18.23
CA GLU A 8 -46.79 9.07 -18.78
C GLU A 8 -45.78 9.82 -19.65
N SER A 9 -46.20 10.83 -20.43
CA SER A 9 -45.29 11.65 -21.21
C SER A 9 -44.43 12.55 -20.32
N LYS A 10 -44.97 13.05 -19.22
CA LYS A 10 -44.22 13.85 -18.22
C LYS A 10 -43.21 13.01 -17.47
N ILE A 11 -43.59 11.78 -17.05
CA ILE A 11 -42.69 10.81 -16.42
C ILE A 11 -41.55 10.37 -17.35
N ARG A 12 -41.84 10.22 -18.67
CA ARG A 12 -40.80 9.93 -19.67
C ARG A 12 -39.85 11.12 -19.89
N SER A 13 -40.40 12.35 -19.90
CA SER A 13 -39.57 13.58 -20.00
C SER A 13 -38.68 13.74 -18.79
N ASP A 14 -39.17 13.53 -17.57
CA ASP A 14 -38.41 13.62 -16.34
C ASP A 14 -37.35 12.49 -16.16
N LYS A 15 -37.67 11.26 -16.71
CA LYS A 15 -36.66 10.20 -16.77
C LYS A 15 -35.54 10.49 -17.77
N ASN A 16 -35.81 11.14 -18.88
CA ASN A 16 -34.78 11.56 -19.83
C ASN A 16 -33.95 12.76 -19.30
N LEU A 17 -34.48 13.64 -18.43
CA LEU A 17 -33.72 14.70 -17.75
C LEU A 17 -32.84 14.12 -16.63
N LEU A 18 -33.15 12.98 -16.05
CA LEU A 18 -32.35 12.30 -15.04
C LEU A 18 -31.23 11.42 -15.63
N CYS A 19 -31.20 11.21 -16.94
CA CYS A 19 -30.22 10.37 -17.62
C CYS A 19 -29.03 11.13 -18.20
N HIS A 20 -28.98 12.47 -18.12
CA HIS A 20 -27.79 13.29 -18.36
C HIS A 20 -27.09 13.61 -17.03
N LYS A 21 -26.60 12.60 -16.33
CA LYS A 21 -25.35 12.78 -15.57
C LYS A 21 -24.26 12.96 -16.63
N SER A 22 -24.05 14.21 -17.05
CA SER A 22 -22.87 14.61 -17.79
C SER A 22 -21.66 14.01 -17.06
N SER A 23 -20.92 13.15 -17.73
CA SER A 23 -19.67 12.63 -17.19
C SER A 23 -18.78 13.85 -16.93
N ILE A 24 -18.52 14.16 -15.66
CA ILE A 24 -17.64 15.23 -15.23
C ILE A 24 -16.34 15.08 -16.02
N THR A 25 -15.93 16.11 -16.73
CA THR A 25 -14.73 16.11 -17.56
C THR A 25 -13.47 15.94 -16.68
N LEU A 26 -12.38 15.50 -17.27
CA LEU A 26 -11.11 15.37 -16.54
C LEU A 26 -10.69 16.72 -15.91
N ASN A 27 -10.84 17.81 -16.66
CA ASN A 27 -10.46 19.15 -16.18
C ASN A 27 -11.31 19.59 -14.98
N GLU A 28 -12.61 19.32 -14.98
CA GLU A 28 -13.48 19.58 -13.83
C GLU A 28 -13.07 18.75 -12.60
N GLN A 29 -12.71 17.49 -12.81
CA GLN A 29 -12.21 16.61 -11.73
C GLN A 29 -10.89 17.13 -11.14
N ILE A 30 -9.96 17.55 -11.97
CA ILE A 30 -8.67 18.09 -11.52
C ILE A 30 -8.87 19.46 -10.83
N ALA A 31 -9.76 20.32 -11.33
CA ALA A 31 -10.11 21.57 -10.68
C ALA A 31 -10.71 21.34 -9.28
N GLU A 32 -11.63 20.38 -9.15
CA GLU A 32 -12.18 19.97 -7.85
C GLU A 32 -11.07 19.51 -6.88
N LEU A 33 -10.13 18.71 -7.36
CA LEU A 33 -9.01 18.26 -6.56
C LEU A 33 -8.10 19.42 -6.13
N GLN A 34 -7.85 20.39 -7.01
CA GLN A 34 -7.05 21.57 -6.67
C GLN A 34 -7.71 22.40 -5.57
N ILE A 35 -9.03 22.64 -5.67
CA ILE A 35 -9.79 23.37 -4.64
C ILE A 35 -9.68 22.62 -3.30
N PHE A 36 -9.87 21.31 -3.30
CA PHE A 36 -9.76 20.48 -2.10
C PHE A 36 -8.36 20.57 -1.47
N VAL A 37 -7.30 20.40 -2.26
CA VAL A 37 -5.91 20.48 -1.77
C VAL A 37 -5.63 21.86 -1.17
N ASN A 38 -6.03 22.93 -1.84
CA ASN A 38 -5.85 24.29 -1.34
C ASN A 38 -6.58 24.52 -0.01
N GLN A 39 -7.82 24.05 0.13
CA GLN A 39 -8.58 24.12 1.38
C GLN A 39 -7.87 23.40 2.51
N MET A 40 -7.38 22.18 2.25
CA MET A 40 -6.68 21.39 3.24
C MET A 40 -5.34 21.99 3.67
N GLN A 41 -4.62 22.62 2.74
CA GLN A 41 -3.34 23.29 3.02
C GLN A 41 -3.53 24.58 3.81
N ALA A 42 -4.59 25.36 3.53
CA ALA A 42 -4.94 26.57 4.25
C ALA A 42 -5.42 26.31 5.69
N THR A 43 -5.88 25.10 5.98
CA THR A 43 -6.44 24.74 7.29
C THR A 43 -5.36 24.13 8.19
N SER A 44 -5.11 24.73 9.37
CA SER A 44 -4.17 24.22 10.37
C SER A 44 -4.83 23.26 11.36
N SER A 45 -6.09 23.51 11.72
CA SER A 45 -6.85 22.73 12.70
C SER A 45 -7.15 21.31 12.21
N SER A 46 -6.81 20.32 13.03
CA SER A 46 -7.11 18.91 12.75
C SER A 46 -8.62 18.61 12.73
N LEU A 47 -9.40 19.30 13.57
CA LEU A 47 -10.85 19.12 13.62
C LEU A 47 -11.52 19.66 12.35
N ASP A 48 -11.09 20.86 11.90
CA ASP A 48 -11.64 21.46 10.69
C ASP A 48 -11.28 20.64 9.46
N LYS A 49 -10.08 20.09 9.40
CA LYS A 49 -9.69 19.13 8.33
C LYS A 49 -10.61 17.92 8.30
N VAL A 50 -10.98 17.35 9.45
CA VAL A 50 -11.95 16.24 9.52
C VAL A 50 -13.31 16.67 8.95
N GLN A 51 -13.78 17.88 9.25
CA GLN A 51 -15.05 18.38 8.71
C GLN A 51 -14.99 18.59 7.18
N ILE A 52 -13.89 19.13 6.69
CA ILE A 52 -13.66 19.27 5.23
C ILE A 52 -13.71 17.89 4.58
N LEU A 53 -13.00 16.90 5.11
CA LEU A 53 -12.93 15.53 4.58
C LEU A 53 -14.29 14.84 4.53
N LYS A 54 -15.12 14.99 5.58
CA LYS A 54 -16.46 14.37 5.63
C LYS A 54 -17.38 14.82 4.49
N ARG A 55 -17.23 16.07 4.05
CA ARG A 55 -18.10 16.70 3.03
C ARG A 55 -17.64 16.47 1.60
N GLN A 56 -16.52 15.75 1.40
CA GLN A 56 -15.94 15.58 0.08
C GLN A 56 -16.78 14.67 -0.83
N SER A 57 -16.66 14.91 -2.12
CA SER A 57 -17.30 14.12 -3.16
C SER A 57 -16.77 12.68 -3.20
N THR A 58 -17.47 11.81 -3.91
CA THR A 58 -17.02 10.44 -4.17
C THR A 58 -15.71 10.41 -4.96
N PHE A 59 -15.50 11.38 -5.86
CA PHE A 59 -14.26 11.51 -6.62
C PHE A 59 -13.07 11.79 -5.70
N ILE A 60 -13.15 12.80 -4.84
CA ILE A 60 -12.07 13.13 -3.87
C ILE A 60 -11.81 11.97 -2.92
N LYS A 61 -12.85 11.32 -2.38
CA LYS A 61 -12.70 10.12 -1.54
C LYS A 61 -11.94 9.01 -2.27
N LYS A 62 -12.25 8.80 -3.56
CA LYS A 62 -11.54 7.83 -4.38
C LYS A 62 -10.08 8.22 -4.63
N VAL A 63 -9.78 9.50 -4.92
CA VAL A 63 -8.41 10.01 -5.03
C VAL A 63 -7.64 9.78 -3.73
N LEU A 64 -8.23 10.09 -2.58
CA LEU A 64 -7.61 9.86 -1.27
C LEU A 64 -7.30 8.38 -1.05
N SER A 65 -8.23 7.46 -1.37
CA SER A 65 -7.99 6.04 -1.25
C SER A 65 -6.86 5.57 -2.17
N TYR A 66 -6.77 6.06 -3.42
CA TYR A 66 -5.68 5.71 -4.33
C TYR A 66 -4.33 6.29 -3.87
N THR A 67 -4.33 7.48 -3.29
CA THR A 67 -3.10 8.12 -2.85
C THR A 67 -2.56 7.53 -1.54
N TYR A 68 -3.42 7.26 -0.56
CA TYR A 68 -2.97 6.90 0.79
C TYR A 68 -3.08 5.42 1.12
N ASP A 69 -3.71 4.57 0.28
CA ASP A 69 -3.74 3.12 0.45
C ASP A 69 -2.31 2.56 0.36
N PRO A 70 -1.75 1.98 1.44
CA PRO A 70 -0.37 1.49 1.46
C PRO A 70 -0.13 0.30 0.50
N TYR A 71 -1.18 -0.40 0.09
CA TYR A 71 -1.10 -1.57 -0.79
C TYR A 71 -1.08 -1.21 -2.27
N LYS A 72 -1.50 -0.01 -2.65
CA LYS A 72 -1.40 0.48 -4.02
C LYS A 72 0.00 0.99 -4.31
N GLN A 73 0.66 0.47 -5.34
CA GLN A 73 2.01 0.85 -5.74
C GLN A 73 2.06 1.13 -7.24
N TYR A 74 2.48 2.34 -7.61
CA TYR A 74 2.50 2.75 -9.02
C TYR A 74 3.84 2.47 -9.72
N ASN A 75 4.91 2.21 -8.96
CA ASN A 75 6.26 1.88 -9.46
C ASN A 75 6.87 2.93 -10.42
N VAL A 76 6.28 4.10 -10.47
CA VAL A 76 6.74 5.31 -11.18
C VAL A 76 6.68 6.46 -10.19
N THR A 77 7.62 7.39 -10.27
CA THR A 77 7.64 8.61 -9.45
C THR A 77 7.69 9.85 -10.33
N SER A 78 7.25 10.99 -9.82
CA SER A 78 7.39 12.29 -10.48
C SER A 78 8.82 12.54 -10.93
N LYS A 79 9.80 12.22 -10.09
CA LYS A 79 11.23 12.35 -10.39
C LYS A 79 11.65 11.55 -11.64
N THR A 80 11.09 10.36 -11.83
CA THR A 80 11.38 9.52 -13.00
C THR A 80 10.82 10.15 -14.29
N LEU A 81 9.60 10.70 -14.22
CA LEU A 81 8.94 11.38 -15.34
C LEU A 81 9.71 12.64 -15.73
N LEU A 82 10.04 13.49 -14.77
CA LEU A 82 10.77 14.75 -15.02
C LEU A 82 12.16 14.49 -15.62
N ARG A 83 12.89 13.48 -15.14
CA ARG A 83 14.18 13.09 -15.72
C ARG A 83 14.08 12.66 -17.20
N LYS A 84 13.01 11.96 -17.57
CA LYS A 84 12.80 11.57 -18.96
C LYS A 84 12.53 12.77 -19.83
N ARG A 85 11.65 13.68 -19.40
CA ARG A 85 11.34 14.93 -20.14
C ARG A 85 12.61 15.76 -20.37
N GLN A 86 13.44 15.98 -19.35
CA GLN A 86 14.72 16.69 -19.48
C GLN A 86 15.68 16.04 -20.49
N ARG A 87 15.73 14.70 -20.55
CA ARG A 87 16.57 13.98 -21.52
C ARG A 87 16.05 14.13 -22.95
N SER A 88 14.73 14.10 -23.15
CA SER A 88 14.15 14.28 -24.49
C SER A 88 14.35 15.72 -25.01
N GLU A 89 14.26 16.73 -24.15
CA GLU A 89 14.54 18.13 -24.48
C GLU A 89 16.02 18.36 -24.83
N ALA A 90 16.93 17.77 -24.08
CA ALA A 90 18.37 17.85 -24.35
C ALA A 90 18.77 17.20 -25.69
N HIS A 91 18.09 16.13 -26.10
CA HIS A 91 18.32 15.50 -27.39
C HIS A 91 17.73 16.29 -28.57
N SER A 92 16.60 16.96 -28.37
CA SER A 92 16.00 17.82 -29.40
C SER A 92 16.78 19.11 -29.63
N SER A 93 17.45 19.64 -28.61
CA SER A 93 18.28 20.85 -28.72
C SER A 93 19.69 20.60 -29.30
N ALA A 94 20.18 19.36 -29.28
CA ALA A 94 21.49 18.98 -29.82
C ALA A 94 21.46 18.68 -31.35
N GLY A 95 20.28 18.71 -31.97
CA GLY A 95 20.07 18.29 -33.37
C GLY A 95 20.22 19.37 -34.44
N THR A 96 20.63 20.61 -34.14
CA THR A 96 20.78 21.72 -35.11
C THR A 96 22.24 22.14 -35.34
N GLY A 97 23.15 21.18 -35.44
CA GLY A 97 24.56 21.47 -35.80
C GLY A 97 25.08 20.44 -36.80
N GLY A 98 24.74 20.63 -38.09
CA GLY A 98 25.10 19.69 -39.12
C GLY A 98 26.59 19.68 -39.49
N LYS A 99 27.11 18.52 -39.84
CA LYS A 99 28.10 18.38 -40.92
C LYS A 99 27.88 17.04 -41.60
N ALA A 100 27.64 17.11 -42.87
CA ALA A 100 27.68 15.98 -43.76
C ALA A 100 29.10 15.38 -43.80
N GLY A 101 29.25 14.10 -43.54
CA GLY A 101 30.45 13.34 -43.68
C GLY A 101 30.09 11.87 -43.60
N GLY A 102 30.04 11.21 -44.78
CA GLY A 102 29.66 9.81 -44.90
C GLY A 102 30.67 8.85 -44.30
N SER A 103 30.17 7.83 -43.66
CA SER A 103 30.78 6.51 -43.56
C SER A 103 29.68 5.49 -43.27
N ALA A 104 29.63 4.47 -44.10
CA ALA A 104 28.75 3.33 -43.96
C ALA A 104 29.15 2.50 -42.73
N GLY A 105 28.20 2.10 -41.92
CA GLY A 105 28.44 1.19 -40.82
C GLY A 105 27.25 0.94 -39.94
N THR A 106 26.61 -0.22 -40.15
CA THR A 106 25.77 -1.00 -39.21
C THR A 106 24.51 -0.36 -38.67
N GLY A 107 23.39 -0.90 -39.20
CA GLY A 107 22.02 -0.52 -38.83
C GLY A 107 21.73 -0.61 -37.33
N VAL A 108 21.47 0.54 -36.75
CA VAL A 108 20.67 0.61 -35.55
C VAL A 108 19.22 0.36 -35.99
N VAL A 109 18.76 -0.85 -35.72
CA VAL A 109 17.34 -1.20 -35.86
C VAL A 109 16.56 -0.27 -34.93
N GLY A 110 16.01 0.79 -35.48
CA GLY A 110 14.99 1.58 -34.81
C GLY A 110 13.87 0.62 -34.48
N SER A 111 13.70 0.32 -33.22
CA SER A 111 12.58 -0.47 -32.73
C SER A 111 11.29 0.29 -33.00
N HIS A 112 10.74 0.05 -34.17
CA HIS A 112 9.40 0.45 -34.56
C HIS A 112 8.44 -0.44 -33.79
N PHE A 113 8.25 -0.11 -32.49
CA PHE A 113 7.16 -0.71 -31.74
C PHE A 113 5.84 -0.26 -32.38
N PRO A 114 4.93 -1.18 -32.72
CA PRO A 114 3.64 -0.80 -33.28
C PRO A 114 2.99 0.17 -32.31
N ARG A 115 2.59 1.35 -32.82
CA ARG A 115 1.71 2.29 -32.12
C ARG A 115 0.40 1.55 -31.84
N THR A 116 0.35 0.84 -30.72
CA THR A 116 -0.91 0.30 -30.24
C THR A 116 -1.83 1.48 -29.99
N ARG A 117 -3.01 1.39 -30.62
CA ARG A 117 -4.18 2.27 -30.50
C ARG A 117 -4.16 2.95 -29.14
N SER A 118 -4.08 4.27 -29.12
CA SER A 118 -4.04 5.09 -27.89
C SER A 118 -5.30 4.77 -27.07
N GLN A 119 -5.15 3.94 -26.04
CA GLN A 119 -6.20 3.77 -25.04
C GLN A 119 -6.29 5.09 -24.28
N SER A 120 -7.42 5.78 -24.40
CA SER A 120 -7.71 6.92 -23.54
C SER A 120 -7.95 6.41 -22.12
N PHE A 121 -6.96 6.58 -21.25
CA PHE A 121 -7.11 6.23 -19.85
C PHE A 121 -7.87 7.33 -19.10
N THR A 122 -8.75 6.93 -18.20
CA THR A 122 -9.17 7.79 -17.09
C THR A 122 -8.09 7.78 -16.02
N LEU A 123 -8.09 8.76 -15.11
CA LEU A 123 -7.12 8.81 -14.01
C LEU A 123 -7.06 7.45 -13.25
N PHE A 124 -8.20 6.92 -12.87
CA PHE A 124 -8.23 5.70 -12.06
C PHE A 124 -7.86 4.45 -12.86
N SER A 125 -8.28 4.34 -14.12
CA SER A 125 -7.89 3.19 -14.96
C SER A 125 -6.38 3.18 -15.22
N LEU A 126 -5.76 4.35 -15.34
CA LEU A 126 -4.30 4.48 -15.45
C LEU A 126 -3.59 4.04 -14.16
N LEU A 127 -4.07 4.54 -13.01
CA LEU A 127 -3.52 4.17 -11.70
C LEU A 127 -3.71 2.67 -11.42
N ASP A 128 -4.83 2.07 -11.82
CA ASP A 128 -5.06 0.62 -11.70
C ASP A 128 -4.10 -0.16 -12.60
N ALA A 129 -3.87 0.27 -13.84
CA ALA A 129 -2.93 -0.35 -14.75
C ALA A 129 -1.49 -0.31 -14.22
N LEU A 130 -1.08 0.79 -13.58
CA LEU A 130 0.21 0.93 -12.90
C LEU A 130 0.32 0.00 -11.69
N ASN A 131 -0.70 -0.03 -10.84
CA ASN A 131 -0.74 -0.84 -9.62
C ASN A 131 -0.72 -2.34 -9.93
N GLN A 132 -1.50 -2.78 -10.93
CA GLN A 132 -1.57 -4.17 -11.38
C GLN A 132 -0.36 -4.55 -12.27
N ARG A 133 0.50 -3.58 -12.59
CA ARG A 133 1.68 -3.76 -13.45
C ARG A 133 1.35 -4.23 -14.87
N THR A 134 0.15 -3.96 -15.38
CA THR A 134 -0.23 -4.23 -16.77
C THR A 134 0.52 -3.32 -17.74
N ILE A 135 0.94 -2.14 -17.25
CA ILE A 135 1.88 -1.23 -17.91
C ILE A 135 3.08 -0.98 -16.98
N THR A 136 4.29 -1.09 -17.54
CA THR A 136 5.55 -0.95 -16.77
C THR A 136 6.64 -0.25 -17.61
N GLY A 137 7.70 0.21 -16.94
CA GLY A 137 8.87 0.79 -17.60
C GLY A 137 8.53 2.00 -18.48
N TYR A 138 9.05 2.03 -19.69
CA TYR A 138 8.82 3.14 -20.62
C TYR A 138 7.34 3.31 -21.00
N ARG A 139 6.60 2.21 -21.16
CA ARG A 139 5.16 2.27 -21.47
C ARG A 139 4.36 2.95 -20.38
N ALA A 140 4.69 2.73 -19.10
CA ALA A 140 4.05 3.40 -17.99
C ALA A 140 4.31 4.91 -18.02
N ILE A 141 5.54 5.31 -18.31
CA ILE A 141 5.94 6.72 -18.42
C ILE A 141 5.25 7.38 -19.61
N ASP A 142 5.23 6.72 -20.79
CA ASP A 142 4.56 7.24 -21.99
C ASP A 142 3.05 7.38 -21.81
N SER A 143 2.42 6.43 -21.11
CA SER A 143 0.98 6.51 -20.80
C SER A 143 0.66 7.66 -19.86
N LEU A 144 1.51 7.92 -18.87
CA LEU A 144 1.37 9.07 -17.96
C LEU A 144 1.61 10.40 -18.67
N ASP A 145 2.66 10.51 -19.50
CA ASP A 145 2.92 11.71 -20.30
C ASP A 145 1.75 11.99 -21.26
N HIS A 146 1.21 10.94 -21.89
CA HIS A 146 0.04 11.10 -22.76
C HIS A 146 -1.22 11.52 -22.01
N PHE A 147 -1.45 10.97 -20.80
CA PHE A 147 -2.58 11.35 -19.95
C PHE A 147 -2.49 12.82 -19.50
N MET A 148 -1.29 13.31 -19.21
CA MET A 148 -1.06 14.68 -18.71
C MET A 148 -0.87 15.71 -19.82
N LYS A 149 -0.85 15.31 -21.09
CA LYS A 149 -0.46 16.16 -22.24
C LYS A 149 -1.29 17.46 -22.35
N ASP A 150 -2.59 17.39 -21.99
CA ASP A 150 -3.53 18.51 -22.11
C ASP A 150 -3.78 19.21 -20.76
N LEU A 151 -3.01 18.85 -19.72
CA LEU A 151 -3.06 19.48 -18.39
C LEU A 151 -2.09 20.66 -18.31
N THR A 152 -2.46 21.65 -17.52
CA THR A 152 -1.56 22.74 -17.14
C THR A 152 -0.47 22.23 -16.17
N ILE A 153 0.61 22.99 -16.00
CA ILE A 153 1.71 22.66 -15.11
C ILE A 153 1.23 22.40 -13.65
N ASP A 154 0.25 23.17 -13.19
CA ASP A 154 -0.26 23.00 -11.82
C ASP A 154 -1.16 21.78 -11.69
N GLU A 155 -1.92 21.44 -12.72
CA GLU A 155 -2.70 20.22 -12.78
C GLU A 155 -1.81 18.97 -12.88
N GLU A 156 -0.73 19.01 -13.66
CA GLU A 156 0.27 17.94 -13.68
C GLU A 156 0.86 17.68 -12.29
N LYS A 157 1.15 18.73 -11.50
CA LYS A 157 1.65 18.60 -10.14
C LYS A 157 0.71 17.80 -9.24
N LEU A 158 -0.61 17.91 -9.42
CA LEU A 158 -1.58 17.10 -8.68
C LEU A 158 -1.47 15.62 -9.04
N VAL A 159 -1.32 15.31 -10.33
CA VAL A 159 -1.09 13.92 -10.77
C VAL A 159 0.21 13.37 -10.19
N TYR A 160 1.29 14.16 -10.18
CA TYR A 160 2.56 13.78 -9.54
C TYR A 160 2.37 13.49 -8.04
N ARG A 161 1.63 14.32 -7.31
CA ARG A 161 1.34 14.10 -5.89
C ARG A 161 0.57 12.80 -5.64
N ILE A 162 -0.36 12.43 -6.52
CA ILE A 162 -1.07 11.14 -6.43
C ILE A 162 -0.11 9.98 -6.64
N ILE A 163 0.74 10.03 -7.66
CA ILE A 163 1.71 8.98 -7.99
C ILE A 163 2.78 8.84 -6.88
N ASP A 164 3.24 9.97 -6.34
CA ASP A 164 4.20 10.01 -5.23
C ASP A 164 3.55 9.70 -3.87
N LYS A 165 2.23 9.43 -3.87
CA LYS A 165 1.45 9.04 -2.69
C LYS A 165 1.45 10.09 -1.58
N ASN A 166 1.48 11.37 -1.95
CA ASN A 166 1.47 12.48 -1.02
C ASN A 166 0.83 13.73 -1.63
N LEU A 167 -0.44 14.00 -1.31
CA LEU A 167 -1.14 15.22 -1.73
C LEU A 167 -0.70 16.49 -0.99
N GLU A 168 0.25 16.39 -0.03
CA GLU A 168 0.74 17.49 0.80
C GLU A 168 -0.34 18.18 1.65
N ILE A 169 -1.42 17.46 1.97
CA ILE A 169 -2.55 17.97 2.76
C ILE A 169 -2.33 17.87 4.27
N ARG A 170 -1.16 17.39 4.71
CA ARG A 170 -0.74 17.27 6.12
C ARG A 170 -1.73 16.47 6.98
N VAL A 171 -2.25 15.36 6.44
CA VAL A 171 -3.04 14.37 7.18
C VAL A 171 -2.56 12.97 6.82
N GLY A 172 -2.58 12.07 7.78
CA GLY A 172 -2.28 10.65 7.60
C GLY A 172 -3.53 9.77 7.64
N ALA A 173 -3.35 8.46 7.45
CA ALA A 173 -4.42 7.46 7.40
C ALA A 173 -5.38 7.54 8.60
N LYS A 174 -4.86 7.74 9.83
CA LYS A 174 -5.70 7.87 11.04
C LYS A 174 -6.71 9.02 10.95
N VAL A 175 -6.31 10.19 10.42
CA VAL A 175 -7.21 11.34 10.28
C VAL A 175 -8.20 11.11 9.15
N LEU A 176 -7.77 10.48 8.06
CA LEU A 176 -8.62 10.08 6.94
C LEU A 176 -9.70 9.11 7.40
N ASN A 177 -9.34 8.06 8.14
CA ASN A 177 -10.28 7.07 8.65
C ASN A 177 -11.18 7.62 9.78
N LYS A 178 -10.71 8.59 10.56
CA LYS A 178 -11.57 9.33 11.52
C LYS A 178 -12.65 10.13 10.79
N ALA A 179 -12.35 10.69 9.65
CA ALA A 179 -13.32 11.44 8.85
C ALA A 179 -14.24 10.53 8.02
N ILE A 180 -13.69 9.49 7.42
CA ILE A 180 -14.35 8.56 6.51
C ILE A 180 -13.91 7.15 6.93
N PRO A 181 -14.67 6.47 7.80
CA PRO A 181 -14.32 5.15 8.30
C PRO A 181 -14.07 4.14 7.18
N GLY A 182 -12.97 3.40 7.26
CA GLY A 182 -12.60 2.38 6.29
C GLY A 182 -12.11 2.90 4.93
N LEU A 183 -11.84 4.20 4.78
CA LEU A 183 -11.33 4.76 3.53
C LEU A 183 -9.95 4.21 3.16
N ILE A 184 -9.09 4.10 4.16
CA ILE A 184 -7.73 3.57 4.01
C ILE A 184 -7.65 2.25 4.76
N PRO A 185 -7.23 1.15 4.11
CA PRO A 185 -7.01 -0.10 4.80
C PRO A 185 -6.00 0.05 5.93
N GLU A 186 -6.32 -0.46 7.09
CA GLU A 186 -5.43 -0.49 8.25
C GLU A 186 -5.10 -1.94 8.57
N PHE A 187 -3.82 -2.19 8.84
CA PHE A 187 -3.35 -3.45 9.36
C PHE A 187 -2.88 -3.19 10.79
N ASN A 188 -3.73 -3.52 11.74
CA ASN A 188 -3.49 -3.21 13.14
C ASN A 188 -2.72 -4.36 13.80
N VAL A 189 -1.57 -4.01 14.36
CA VAL A 189 -0.74 -4.92 15.15
C VAL A 189 -0.46 -4.30 16.50
N ALA A 190 -0.34 -5.12 17.53
CA ALA A 190 0.08 -4.67 18.85
C ALA A 190 1.48 -4.02 18.77
N LEU A 191 1.65 -2.88 19.41
CA LEU A 191 2.92 -2.16 19.46
C LEU A 191 3.37 -2.05 20.90
N ALA A 192 4.63 -2.37 21.16
CA ALA A 192 5.24 -2.11 22.44
C ALA A 192 5.25 -0.61 22.75
N GLN A 193 4.92 -0.27 23.96
CA GLN A 193 5.05 1.09 24.49
C GLN A 193 6.45 1.29 25.07
N LYS A 194 6.86 2.56 25.17
CA LYS A 194 8.10 2.90 25.86
C LYS A 194 7.96 2.56 27.34
N TYR A 195 8.96 1.87 27.87
CA TYR A 195 9.02 1.63 29.32
C TYR A 195 9.10 2.95 30.08
N GLU A 196 8.20 3.15 31.03
CA GLU A 196 8.20 4.27 31.97
C GLU A 196 8.29 3.71 33.39
N PRO A 197 9.37 3.99 34.15
CA PRO A 197 9.58 3.43 35.50
C PRO A 197 8.44 3.69 36.47
N LYS A 198 7.70 4.76 36.26
CA LYS A 198 6.53 5.13 37.11
C LYS A 198 5.32 4.22 36.93
N LEU A 199 5.23 3.52 35.80
CA LEU A 199 4.11 2.59 35.49
C LEU A 199 4.45 1.15 35.90
N ALA A 200 5.70 0.87 36.24
CA ALA A 200 6.16 -0.43 36.66
C ALA A 200 6.39 -0.42 38.17
N SER A 201 5.46 -0.99 38.94
CA SER A 201 5.71 -1.27 40.34
C SER A 201 6.39 -2.63 40.48
N PHE A 202 7.65 -2.65 40.92
CA PHE A 202 8.42 -3.87 41.20
C PHE A 202 8.48 -4.10 42.73
N GLY A 203 7.35 -3.99 43.42
CA GLY A 203 7.27 -4.26 44.85
C GLY A 203 6.93 -5.72 45.14
N GLU A 204 7.34 -6.25 46.30
CA GLU A 204 6.98 -7.60 46.77
C GLU A 204 5.45 -7.78 46.87
N ASP A 205 4.69 -6.68 47.03
CA ASP A 205 3.25 -6.65 47.09
C ASP A 205 2.57 -6.38 45.73
N SER A 206 3.34 -6.30 44.61
CA SER A 206 2.79 -6.09 43.27
C SER A 206 2.19 -7.40 42.77
N LEU A 207 0.90 -7.37 42.39
CA LEU A 207 0.22 -8.47 41.71
C LEU A 207 0.67 -8.59 40.24
N ASP A 208 1.47 -7.62 39.77
CA ASP A 208 1.92 -7.58 38.37
C ASP A 208 3.15 -8.46 38.16
N THR A 209 3.03 -9.49 37.36
CA THR A 209 4.15 -10.32 36.93
C THR A 209 4.80 -9.72 35.67
N TRP A 210 6.08 -9.36 35.79
CA TRP A 210 6.86 -8.82 34.68
C TRP A 210 7.72 -9.90 34.03
N TYR A 211 7.71 -9.92 32.69
CA TYR A 211 8.54 -10.82 31.91
C TYR A 211 9.55 -10.00 31.10
N ALA A 212 10.77 -10.52 30.99
CA ALA A 212 11.81 -9.96 30.14
C ALA A 212 12.12 -10.95 29.01
N SER A 213 12.24 -10.44 27.79
CA SER A 213 12.65 -11.21 26.63
C SER A 213 13.76 -10.50 25.88
N ARG A 214 14.57 -11.25 25.15
CA ARG A 214 15.58 -10.68 24.26
C ARG A 214 14.90 -9.94 23.12
N LYS A 215 15.38 -8.74 22.80
CA LYS A 215 14.99 -8.06 21.57
C LYS A 215 15.66 -8.74 20.39
N LEU A 216 14.87 -9.33 19.52
CA LEU A 216 15.34 -9.95 18.28
C LEU A 216 15.74 -8.86 17.26
N ASP A 217 16.75 -9.14 16.45
CA ASP A 217 17.22 -8.23 15.39
C ASP A 217 16.84 -8.78 14.01
N GLY A 218 15.55 -8.76 13.74
CA GLY A 218 14.94 -9.27 12.52
C GLY A 218 13.87 -8.34 11.95
N VAL A 219 12.93 -8.90 11.23
CA VAL A 219 11.78 -8.19 10.65
C VAL A 219 10.50 -8.82 11.16
N ARG A 220 9.67 -8.02 11.84
CA ARG A 220 8.37 -8.50 12.33
C ARG A 220 7.54 -9.05 11.20
N CYS A 221 7.01 -10.23 11.43
CA CYS A 221 6.17 -10.97 10.51
C CYS A 221 4.95 -11.54 11.24
N LEU A 222 3.78 -11.34 10.65
CA LEU A 222 2.54 -11.98 11.08
C LEU A 222 2.20 -13.08 10.09
N ALA A 223 2.09 -14.31 10.59
CA ALA A 223 1.65 -15.44 9.81
C ALA A 223 0.16 -15.67 10.06
N VAL A 224 -0.66 -15.34 9.08
CA VAL A 224 -2.12 -15.45 9.15
C VAL A 224 -2.56 -16.74 8.47
N VAL A 225 -3.09 -17.67 9.24
CA VAL A 225 -3.60 -18.97 8.75
C VAL A 225 -5.12 -18.91 8.68
N ASP A 226 -5.68 -19.21 7.53
CA ASP A 226 -7.13 -19.20 7.32
C ASP A 226 -7.82 -20.48 7.82
N ASP A 227 -9.13 -20.59 7.59
CA ASP A 227 -9.96 -21.75 7.96
C ASP A 227 -9.62 -23.03 7.17
N ARG A 228 -8.87 -22.90 6.06
CA ARG A 228 -8.40 -24.01 5.23
C ARG A 228 -6.96 -24.39 5.50
N GLY A 229 -6.32 -23.73 6.47
CA GLY A 229 -4.90 -23.94 6.77
C GLY A 229 -3.93 -23.25 5.82
N ILE A 230 -4.41 -22.34 4.95
CA ILE A 230 -3.55 -21.61 4.03
C ILE A 230 -2.90 -20.44 4.79
N CYS A 231 -1.58 -20.41 4.80
CA CYS A 231 -0.80 -19.39 5.48
C CYS A 231 -0.42 -18.23 4.54
N LYS A 232 -0.56 -17.01 5.02
CA LYS A 232 -0.02 -15.79 4.40
C LYS A 232 0.82 -15.04 5.41
N LEU A 233 1.97 -14.55 4.95
CA LEU A 233 2.95 -13.87 5.78
C LEU A 233 2.94 -12.37 5.49
N TYR A 234 2.76 -11.57 6.54
CA TYR A 234 2.60 -10.11 6.41
C TYR A 234 3.63 -9.36 7.24
N SER A 235 4.10 -8.24 6.72
CA SER A 235 4.88 -7.27 7.49
C SER A 235 4.00 -6.54 8.52
N ARG A 236 4.63 -5.82 9.44
CA ARG A 236 3.97 -4.95 10.41
C ARG A 236 2.96 -3.95 9.79
N THR A 237 3.11 -3.62 8.52
CA THR A 237 2.22 -2.71 7.79
C THR A 237 1.24 -3.42 6.88
N GLY A 238 1.13 -4.75 6.98
CA GLY A 238 0.22 -5.58 6.20
C GLY A 238 0.68 -5.84 4.75
N LYS A 239 1.93 -5.55 4.42
CA LYS A 239 2.49 -5.94 3.12
C LYS A 239 2.85 -7.42 3.15
N GLU A 240 2.33 -8.19 2.20
CA GLU A 240 2.62 -9.62 2.08
C GLU A 240 4.09 -9.87 1.70
N PHE A 241 4.71 -10.84 2.37
CA PHE A 241 6.03 -11.36 2.03
C PHE A 241 5.88 -12.55 1.08
N THR A 242 6.53 -12.46 -0.07
CA THR A 242 6.51 -13.49 -1.11
C THR A 242 7.81 -14.30 -1.17
N THR A 243 8.77 -13.98 -0.31
CA THR A 243 10.13 -14.55 -0.30
C THR A 243 10.34 -15.58 0.81
N LEU A 244 9.29 -15.92 1.58
CA LEU A 244 9.36 -16.73 2.79
C LEU A 244 8.60 -18.06 2.66
N ASN A 245 8.65 -18.71 1.50
CA ASN A 245 7.88 -19.95 1.26
C ASN A 245 8.21 -21.05 2.26
N LYS A 246 9.46 -21.20 2.71
CA LYS A 246 9.84 -22.21 3.70
C LYS A 246 9.13 -22.03 5.05
N ILE A 247 8.99 -20.80 5.51
CA ILE A 247 8.22 -20.52 6.74
C ILE A 247 6.74 -20.82 6.52
N LYS A 248 6.19 -20.39 5.37
CA LYS A 248 4.80 -20.66 5.01
C LYS A 248 4.53 -22.17 5.01
N GLU A 249 5.32 -22.95 4.30
CA GLU A 249 5.19 -24.40 4.21
C GLU A 249 5.33 -25.06 5.59
N ALA A 250 6.30 -24.65 6.40
CA ALA A 250 6.49 -25.16 7.75
C ALA A 250 5.25 -24.92 8.63
N ILE A 251 4.62 -23.76 8.56
CA ILE A 251 3.40 -23.45 9.30
C ILE A 251 2.22 -24.28 8.76
N GLU A 252 2.05 -24.38 7.46
CA GLU A 252 0.96 -25.14 6.83
C GLU A 252 1.02 -26.63 7.19
N THR A 253 2.23 -27.19 7.42
CA THR A 253 2.39 -28.60 7.86
C THR A 253 1.95 -28.84 9.30
N THR A 254 1.76 -27.80 10.11
CA THR A 254 1.26 -27.95 11.50
C THR A 254 -0.22 -28.27 11.58
N ASN A 255 -0.97 -28.13 10.48
CA ASN A 255 -2.43 -28.29 10.39
C ASN A 255 -3.22 -27.35 11.32
N VAL A 256 -2.61 -26.27 11.80
CA VAL A 256 -3.30 -25.24 12.57
C VAL A 256 -4.15 -24.39 11.62
N VAL A 257 -5.35 -24.02 12.05
CA VAL A 257 -6.28 -23.19 11.28
C VAL A 257 -6.76 -21.99 12.10
N ASN A 258 -7.30 -20.98 11.43
CA ASN A 258 -7.88 -19.79 12.06
C ASN A 258 -6.97 -19.12 13.10
N THR A 259 -5.67 -19.09 12.85
CA THR A 259 -4.66 -18.63 13.80
C THR A 259 -3.78 -17.55 13.17
N VAL A 260 -3.38 -16.58 13.97
CA VAL A 260 -2.36 -15.60 13.62
C VAL A 260 -1.19 -15.78 14.58
N PHE A 261 -0.02 -16.07 14.01
CA PHE A 261 1.24 -16.11 14.74
C PHE A 261 1.94 -14.76 14.55
N ASP A 262 2.42 -14.18 15.62
CA ASP A 262 3.21 -12.97 15.63
C ASP A 262 4.65 -13.29 16.03
N GLY A 263 5.58 -12.84 15.22
CA GLY A 263 6.98 -13.19 15.42
C GLY A 263 7.93 -12.28 14.65
N GLU A 264 9.19 -12.65 14.69
CA GLU A 264 10.28 -11.99 14.01
C GLU A 264 10.94 -12.95 13.03
N VAL A 265 11.09 -12.54 11.78
CA VAL A 265 11.90 -13.27 10.78
C VAL A 265 13.33 -12.82 10.91
N CYS A 266 14.21 -13.75 11.21
CA CYS A 266 15.64 -13.55 11.36
C CYS A 266 16.42 -14.36 10.32
N LEU A 267 17.58 -13.89 9.94
CA LEU A 267 18.66 -14.68 9.35
C LEU A 267 19.77 -14.78 10.39
N VAL A 268 20.19 -15.99 10.64
CA VAL A 268 21.21 -16.26 11.65
C VAL A 268 22.49 -16.68 10.95
N ASP A 269 23.59 -16.08 11.30
CA ASP A 269 24.90 -16.43 10.76
C ASP A 269 25.43 -17.75 11.35
N LYS A 270 26.65 -18.13 10.97
CA LYS A 270 27.29 -19.40 11.44
C LYS A 270 27.56 -19.37 12.96
N ASN A 271 27.63 -18.19 13.57
CA ASN A 271 27.89 -18.02 14.99
C ASN A 271 26.58 -17.99 15.81
N GLY A 272 25.44 -17.92 15.15
CA GLY A 272 24.14 -17.77 15.77
C GLY A 272 23.70 -16.33 15.96
N ASP A 273 24.42 -15.37 15.39
CA ASP A 273 24.09 -13.94 15.47
C ASP A 273 23.09 -13.53 14.38
N GLU A 274 22.15 -12.66 14.75
CA GLU A 274 21.11 -12.14 13.86
C GLU A 274 21.63 -10.98 13.02
N ASP A 275 21.30 -10.96 11.72
CA ASP A 275 21.68 -9.89 10.79
C ASP A 275 20.45 -9.25 10.15
N PHE A 276 19.97 -8.15 10.73
CA PHE A 276 18.85 -7.36 10.22
C PHE A 276 19.05 -6.87 8.79
N GLN A 277 20.29 -6.45 8.44
CA GLN A 277 20.54 -5.89 7.10
C GLN A 277 20.42 -6.98 6.03
N SER A 278 20.89 -8.18 6.33
CA SER A 278 20.74 -9.33 5.44
C SER A 278 19.28 -9.73 5.27
N VAL A 279 18.48 -9.80 6.37
CA VAL A 279 17.03 -10.03 6.26
C VAL A 279 16.37 -9.00 5.34
N MET A 280 16.63 -7.71 5.57
CA MET A 280 16.05 -6.63 4.78
C MET A 280 16.47 -6.66 3.31
N ARG A 281 17.69 -7.11 3.01
CA ARG A 281 18.20 -7.26 1.64
C ARG A 281 17.48 -8.40 0.92
N GLU A 282 17.39 -9.55 1.56
CA GLU A 282 16.78 -10.74 0.98
C GLU A 282 15.26 -10.56 0.79
N LEU A 283 14.55 -9.95 1.74
CA LEU A 283 13.11 -9.66 1.62
C LEU A 283 12.76 -8.69 0.48
N LYS A 284 13.70 -7.83 0.06
CA LYS A 284 13.50 -6.85 -1.02
C LYS A 284 13.81 -7.41 -2.41
N ARG A 285 14.47 -8.56 -2.51
CA ARG A 285 14.79 -9.18 -3.81
C ARG A 285 13.50 -9.69 -4.47
N LYS A 286 13.38 -9.46 -5.76
CA LYS A 286 12.27 -9.99 -6.57
C LYS A 286 12.63 -11.39 -7.06
N ASP A 287 11.61 -12.21 -7.26
CA ASP A 287 11.75 -13.57 -7.83
C ASP A 287 12.81 -14.41 -7.09
N HIS A 288 12.82 -14.30 -5.77
CA HIS A 288 13.78 -14.92 -4.86
C HIS A 288 13.06 -15.58 -3.69
N GLN A 289 13.61 -16.68 -3.19
CA GLN A 289 13.19 -17.34 -1.95
C GLN A 289 14.36 -17.37 -0.98
N ILE A 290 14.11 -17.04 0.27
CA ILE A 290 15.12 -17.08 1.32
C ILE A 290 15.37 -18.54 1.70
N GLU A 291 16.64 -18.97 1.67
CA GLU A 291 16.98 -20.38 1.88
C GLU A 291 16.86 -20.83 3.33
N ASN A 292 17.29 -20.02 4.28
CA ASN A 292 17.33 -20.36 5.70
C ASN A 292 16.69 -19.27 6.57
N PRO A 293 15.40 -18.93 6.36
CA PRO A 293 14.72 -18.00 7.24
C PRO A 293 14.36 -18.70 8.55
N VAL A 294 14.56 -18.00 9.67
CA VAL A 294 14.12 -18.44 10.99
C VAL A 294 12.93 -17.58 11.42
N PHE A 295 11.81 -18.18 11.79
CA PHE A 295 10.67 -17.46 12.33
C PHE A 295 10.62 -17.66 13.85
N MET A 296 10.98 -16.62 14.57
CA MET A 296 10.97 -16.58 16.04
C MET A 296 9.59 -16.11 16.51
N MET A 297 8.68 -17.03 16.73
CA MET A 297 7.32 -16.77 17.19
C MET A 297 7.33 -16.40 18.67
N PHE A 298 6.64 -15.31 19.01
CA PHE A 298 6.53 -14.83 20.39
C PHE A 298 5.08 -14.66 20.85
N ASP A 299 4.09 -14.66 19.94
CA ASP A 299 2.68 -14.60 20.30
C ASP A 299 1.80 -15.33 19.29
N MET A 300 0.59 -15.71 19.74
CA MET A 300 -0.39 -16.44 18.95
C MET A 300 -1.80 -16.03 19.37
N ILE A 301 -2.64 -15.67 18.41
CA ILE A 301 -4.05 -15.32 18.68
C ILE A 301 -4.99 -15.95 17.65
N HIS A 302 -6.24 -16.13 18.02
CA HIS A 302 -7.25 -16.60 17.09
C HIS A 302 -7.56 -15.54 16.03
N LYS A 303 -7.68 -15.95 14.77
CA LYS A 303 -7.85 -15.05 13.62
C LYS A 303 -9.06 -14.12 13.75
N THR A 304 -10.19 -14.58 14.31
CA THR A 304 -11.38 -13.75 14.52
C THR A 304 -11.13 -12.60 15.50
N VAL A 305 -10.30 -12.83 16.54
CA VAL A 305 -9.90 -11.77 17.49
C VAL A 305 -9.00 -10.76 16.79
N PHE A 306 -8.06 -11.22 15.98
CA PHE A 306 -7.19 -10.37 15.19
C PHE A 306 -8.00 -9.50 14.21
N ASP A 307 -8.91 -10.11 13.43
CA ASP A 307 -9.73 -9.42 12.43
C ASP A 307 -10.68 -8.37 13.05
N SER A 308 -11.16 -8.62 14.27
CA SER A 308 -12.01 -7.65 15.00
C SER A 308 -11.24 -6.48 15.60
N GLY A 309 -9.90 -6.52 15.58
CA GLY A 309 -9.05 -5.55 16.28
C GLY A 309 -9.17 -5.65 17.81
N GLY A 310 -9.69 -6.78 18.30
CA GLY A 310 -9.86 -7.06 19.73
C GLY A 310 -8.52 -7.41 20.39
N SER A 311 -8.49 -7.28 21.72
CA SER A 311 -7.46 -7.87 22.55
C SER A 311 -7.87 -9.30 22.93
N CYS A 312 -6.93 -10.23 22.98
CA CYS A 312 -7.18 -11.53 23.56
C CYS A 312 -7.49 -11.34 25.06
N PRO A 313 -8.63 -11.85 25.57
CA PRO A 313 -8.93 -11.76 26.99
C PRO A 313 -8.07 -12.70 27.86
N VAL A 314 -7.27 -13.56 27.21
CA VAL A 314 -6.35 -14.46 27.90
C VAL A 314 -5.08 -13.70 28.25
N PRO A 315 -4.66 -13.67 29.51
CA PRO A 315 -3.41 -13.04 29.93
C PRO A 315 -2.20 -13.55 29.15
N THR A 316 -1.20 -12.70 28.96
CA THR A 316 0.03 -13.01 28.18
C THR A 316 0.81 -14.19 28.75
N ASP A 317 0.66 -14.50 30.05
CA ASP A 317 1.21 -15.70 30.69
C ASP A 317 0.66 -16.99 30.10
N HIS A 318 -0.63 -17.02 29.72
CA HIS A 318 -1.25 -18.18 29.08
C HIS A 318 -0.85 -18.31 27.60
N SER A 319 -0.64 -17.22 26.87
CA SER A 319 -0.14 -17.28 25.48
C SER A 319 1.29 -17.84 25.43
N TYR A 320 2.16 -17.42 26.37
CA TYR A 320 3.49 -18.00 26.54
C TYR A 320 3.45 -19.46 27.02
N ALA A 321 2.49 -19.85 27.86
CA ALA A 321 2.34 -21.20 28.34
C ALA A 321 1.82 -22.16 27.25
N CYS A 322 0.94 -21.69 26.35
CA CYS A 322 0.45 -22.48 25.22
C CYS A 322 1.58 -22.80 24.22
N GLY A 323 2.41 -21.81 23.90
CA GLY A 323 3.60 -22.01 23.04
C GLY A 323 4.67 -22.87 23.69
N ARG A 324 4.77 -22.89 25.05
CA ARG A 324 5.77 -23.70 25.79
C ARG A 324 5.38 -25.16 25.89
N LYS A 325 4.10 -25.50 26.02
CA LYS A 325 3.65 -26.89 26.06
C LYS A 325 3.86 -27.62 24.74
N GLU A 326 3.72 -26.94 23.62
CA GLU A 326 4.03 -27.53 22.31
C GLU A 326 5.53 -27.59 22.01
N SER A 327 6.36 -26.71 22.65
CA SER A 327 7.81 -26.71 22.45
C SER A 327 8.58 -27.66 23.36
N GLU A 328 8.05 -28.07 24.52
CA GLU A 328 8.69 -29.07 25.39
C GLU A 328 8.63 -30.48 24.78
N ASP A 329 7.58 -30.81 24.01
CA ASP A 329 7.51 -32.05 23.24
C ASP A 329 8.29 -32.04 21.90
N HIS A 330 8.76 -30.86 21.48
CA HIS A 330 9.46 -30.64 20.19
C HIS A 330 10.78 -29.89 20.31
N ALA A 331 11.48 -29.99 21.44
CA ALA A 331 12.78 -29.34 21.70
C ALA A 331 13.93 -29.76 20.74
N SER A 332 13.64 -30.50 19.68
CA SER A 332 14.60 -30.89 18.63
C SER A 332 14.27 -30.40 17.22
N ARG A 333 13.23 -29.58 17.02
CA ARG A 333 12.87 -29.06 15.69
C ARG A 333 12.99 -27.54 15.67
N ARG A 334 14.19 -27.06 15.37
CA ARG A 334 14.38 -25.71 14.84
C ARG A 334 13.74 -25.68 13.45
N CYS A 335 12.68 -24.94 13.31
CA CYS A 335 12.15 -24.58 11.97
C CYS A 335 12.96 -23.46 11.36
#